data_73ea78f80ca8be3d84523819b7b4adf8
#
_entry.id   73ea78f80ca8be3d84523819b7b4adf8
#
_cell.length_a   1.000
_cell.length_b   1.000
_cell.length_c   1.000
_cell.angle_alpha   90.00
_cell.angle_beta   90.00
_cell.angle_gamma   90.00
#
_symmetry.space_group_name_H-M   'P 1'
#
loop_
_entity.id
_entity.type
_entity.pdbx_description
1 polymer ?
#
loop_
_entity_poly.entity_id
_entity_poly.type
_entity_poly.pdbx_seq_one_letter_code
_entity_poly.pdbx_strand_id
1 'polypeptide(L)'
;MKRFLKVTAVFFAFLLCLCLTACNEDAVQQIENALVPAVEQALVNELESALSIGQQAEEEDALEEADLPVEDSETDVAEPEDEETDGVVYGNDYSTPEEVAAYLNEFHELPPNYITKSEAMDMGWESSEGNLYEVTGGLSIGGDYFSNYQKVLPTAHGRKYYECDVNYYGGYRGAERLVYSNDGLIYYTGDHYNTFTLLYGEE
;
A
#
# COMPACT_ATOMS: atom_id res chain seq x y z
N MET A 1 17.46 -13.19 7.54
CA MET A 1 18.37 -14.07 6.77
C MET A 1 18.39 -15.54 7.20
N LYS A 2 18.40 -15.92 8.48
CA LYS A 2 18.46 -17.35 8.88
C LYS A 2 17.14 -18.13 8.71
N ARG A 3 15.98 -17.49 8.63
CA ARG A 3 14.66 -18.13 8.44
C ARG A 3 14.37 -18.43 6.95
N PHE A 4 14.75 -17.55 6.04
CA PHE A 4 14.61 -17.77 4.59
C PHE A 4 15.44 -18.97 4.10
N LEU A 5 16.63 -19.16 4.64
CA LEU A 5 17.51 -20.26 4.25
C LEU A 5 16.93 -21.64 4.62
N LYS A 6 16.08 -21.73 5.64
CA LYS A 6 15.43 -22.99 6.05
C LYS A 6 14.24 -23.34 5.15
N VAL A 7 13.45 -22.38 4.71
CA VAL A 7 12.31 -22.61 3.82
C VAL A 7 12.77 -22.99 2.41
N THR A 8 13.78 -22.31 1.88
CA THR A 8 14.37 -22.66 0.58
C THR A 8 15.05 -24.04 0.57
N ALA A 9 15.68 -24.44 1.68
CA ALA A 9 16.28 -25.77 1.79
C ALA A 9 15.24 -26.89 1.78
N VAL A 10 14.08 -26.68 2.44
CA VAL A 10 12.97 -27.65 2.44
C VAL A 10 12.33 -27.74 1.05
N PHE A 11 12.15 -26.62 0.34
CA PHE A 11 11.59 -26.60 -1.01
C PHE A 11 12.50 -27.29 -2.03
N PHE A 12 13.82 -27.11 -1.91
CA PHE A 12 14.81 -27.78 -2.77
C PHE A 12 14.88 -29.28 -2.51
N ALA A 13 14.77 -29.73 -1.27
CA ALA A 13 14.70 -31.13 -0.90
C ALA A 13 13.43 -31.80 -1.46
N PHE A 14 12.30 -31.09 -1.45
CA PHE A 14 11.02 -31.55 -2.00
C PHE A 14 11.08 -31.70 -3.54
N LEU A 15 11.69 -30.76 -4.23
CA LEU A 15 11.87 -30.79 -5.69
C LEU A 15 12.82 -31.94 -6.11
N LEU A 16 13.88 -32.18 -5.33
CA LEU A 16 14.84 -33.28 -5.59
C LEU A 16 14.20 -34.65 -5.37
N CYS A 17 13.31 -34.76 -4.37
CA CYS A 17 12.58 -36.00 -4.07
C CYS A 17 11.56 -36.35 -5.16
N LEU A 18 10.87 -35.36 -5.72
CA LEU A 18 9.93 -35.52 -6.84
C LEU A 18 10.60 -36.01 -8.13
N CYS A 19 11.87 -35.66 -8.37
CA CYS A 19 12.62 -36.12 -9.52
C CYS A 19 13.11 -37.58 -9.38
N LEU A 20 13.24 -38.11 -8.16
CA LEU A 20 13.74 -39.46 -7.91
C LEU A 20 12.63 -40.52 -7.77
N THR A 21 11.35 -40.11 -7.59
CA THR A 21 10.23 -41.04 -7.33
C THR A 21 9.38 -41.36 -8.55
N ALA A 22 9.85 -41.09 -9.76
CA ALA A 22 9.09 -41.34 -11.00
C ALA A 22 8.80 -42.84 -11.30
N CYS A 23 9.17 -43.78 -10.41
CA CYS A 23 8.99 -45.21 -10.62
C CYS A 23 8.51 -46.02 -9.41
N ASN A 24 8.06 -45.44 -8.29
CA ASN A 24 7.58 -46.25 -7.17
C ASN A 24 6.48 -45.56 -6.36
N GLU A 25 5.21 -45.97 -6.56
CA GLU A 25 4.01 -45.44 -5.88
C GLU A 25 4.05 -45.61 -4.35
N ASP A 26 4.70 -46.71 -3.85
CA ASP A 26 4.81 -47.00 -2.41
C ASP A 26 5.70 -45.96 -1.68
N ALA A 27 6.70 -45.39 -2.36
CA ALA A 27 7.59 -44.39 -1.77
C ALA A 27 6.89 -43.02 -1.63
N VAL A 28 6.01 -42.66 -2.55
CA VAL A 28 5.21 -41.42 -2.50
C VAL A 28 4.28 -41.47 -1.29
N GLN A 29 3.58 -42.56 -1.08
CA GLN A 29 2.65 -42.73 0.04
C GLN A 29 3.33 -42.68 1.41
N GLN A 30 4.55 -43.18 1.52
CA GLN A 30 5.34 -43.08 2.76
C GLN A 30 5.78 -41.66 3.06
N ILE A 31 6.09 -40.86 2.05
CA ILE A 31 6.47 -39.43 2.19
C ILE A 31 5.26 -38.60 2.59
N GLU A 32 4.12 -38.82 1.98
CA GLU A 32 2.87 -38.11 2.36
C GLU A 32 2.47 -38.37 3.81
N ASN A 33 2.49 -39.62 4.25
CA ASN A 33 2.14 -40.00 5.61
C ASN A 33 3.11 -39.47 6.69
N ALA A 34 4.36 -39.19 6.33
CA ALA A 34 5.36 -38.65 7.25
C ALA A 34 5.41 -37.11 7.26
N LEU A 35 5.14 -36.45 6.12
CA LEU A 35 5.35 -35.01 5.95
C LEU A 35 4.12 -34.20 6.34
N VAL A 36 2.90 -34.70 6.03
CA VAL A 36 1.65 -33.97 6.30
C VAL A 36 1.48 -33.67 7.79
N PRO A 37 1.61 -34.63 8.73
CA PRO A 37 1.44 -34.32 10.14
C PRO A 37 2.56 -33.43 10.71
N ALA A 38 3.76 -33.46 10.16
CA ALA A 38 4.86 -32.62 10.60
C ALA A 38 4.68 -31.14 10.21
N VAL A 39 4.08 -30.89 9.05
CA VAL A 39 3.77 -29.54 8.57
C VAL A 39 2.57 -28.94 9.32
N GLU A 40 1.53 -29.76 9.57
CA GLU A 40 0.37 -29.31 10.37
C GLU A 40 0.79 -28.95 11.80
N GLN A 41 1.64 -29.75 12.44
CA GLN A 41 2.11 -29.47 13.79
C GLN A 41 2.99 -28.21 13.86
N ALA A 42 3.77 -27.93 12.83
CA ALA A 42 4.58 -26.71 12.75
C ALA A 42 3.72 -25.45 12.59
N LEU A 43 2.66 -25.53 11.79
CA LEU A 43 1.69 -24.43 11.60
C LEU A 43 0.89 -24.13 12.87
N VAL A 44 0.45 -25.17 13.59
CA VAL A 44 -0.30 -24.99 14.85
C VAL A 44 0.58 -24.32 15.92
N ASN A 45 1.83 -24.74 16.06
CA ASN A 45 2.76 -24.17 17.01
C ASN A 45 3.13 -22.70 16.70
N GLU A 46 3.15 -22.32 15.43
CA GLU A 46 3.41 -20.93 15.03
C GLU A 46 2.19 -20.04 15.30
N LEU A 47 0.98 -20.59 15.10
CA LEU A 47 -0.27 -19.91 15.38
C LEU A 47 -0.49 -19.68 16.90
N GLU A 48 -0.20 -20.67 17.74
CA GLU A 48 -0.29 -20.55 19.20
C GLU A 48 0.75 -19.56 19.76
N SER A 49 1.94 -19.52 19.15
CA SER A 49 2.96 -18.53 19.52
C SER A 49 2.55 -17.10 19.16
N ALA A 50 1.84 -16.90 18.05
CA ALA A 50 1.31 -15.59 17.65
C ALA A 50 0.16 -15.13 18.54
N LEU A 51 -0.70 -16.06 18.99
CA LEU A 51 -1.83 -15.76 19.88
C LEU A 51 -1.39 -15.37 21.28
N SER A 52 -0.30 -15.95 21.78
CA SER A 52 0.21 -15.64 23.13
C SER A 52 0.87 -14.27 23.25
N ILE A 53 1.30 -13.67 22.14
CA ILE A 53 1.88 -12.32 22.09
C ILE A 53 0.79 -11.24 22.12
N GLY A 54 -0.42 -11.55 21.63
CA GLY A 54 -1.56 -10.62 21.60
C GLY A 54 -2.28 -10.41 22.96
N GLN A 55 -2.01 -11.24 23.98
CA GLN A 55 -2.71 -11.17 25.27
C GLN A 55 -1.96 -10.43 26.39
N GLN A 56 -0.79 -9.85 26.12
CA GLN A 56 -0.02 -9.11 27.14
C GLN A 56 -0.06 -7.57 26.97
N ALA A 57 -0.90 -7.02 26.12
CA ALA A 57 -0.98 -5.57 25.86
C ALA A 57 -2.25 -4.88 26.41
N GLU A 58 -3.09 -5.55 27.21
CA GLU A 58 -4.27 -4.94 27.80
C GLU A 58 -4.29 -5.14 29.34
N GLU A 59 -3.40 -4.47 30.05
CA GLU A 59 -3.56 -4.13 31.50
C GLU A 59 -2.41 -3.21 31.90
N GLU A 60 -2.67 -1.91 31.88
CA GLU A 60 -2.19 -0.85 32.78
C GLU A 60 -2.34 0.51 32.10
N ASP A 61 -3.41 1.23 32.32
CA ASP A 61 -3.38 2.56 32.94
C ASP A 61 -4.81 3.05 33.24
N ALA A 62 -5.14 3.02 34.48
CA ALA A 62 -6.26 3.74 35.08
C ALA A 62 -5.74 4.51 36.30
N LEU A 63 -6.13 5.80 36.36
CA LEU A 63 -6.03 6.72 37.48
C LEU A 63 -4.86 7.73 37.44
N GLU A 64 -5.19 9.00 37.11
CA GLU A 64 -5.23 10.10 38.09
C GLU A 64 -5.85 11.36 37.46
N GLU A 65 -7.06 11.67 37.89
CA GLU A 65 -7.65 13.01 37.74
C GLU A 65 -6.94 13.95 38.73
N ALA A 66 -6.27 14.99 38.22
CA ALA A 66 -5.84 16.15 38.99
C ALA A 66 -6.55 17.41 38.49
N ASP A 67 -7.50 17.82 39.29
CA ASP A 67 -8.18 19.10 39.31
C ASP A 67 -7.19 20.28 39.32
N LEU A 68 -7.21 21.15 38.27
CA LEU A 68 -6.58 22.47 38.30
C LEU A 68 -7.58 23.53 37.82
N PRO A 69 -7.60 24.71 38.44
CA PRO A 69 -8.66 25.69 38.30
C PRO A 69 -8.63 26.47 36.97
N VAL A 70 -9.82 26.72 36.47
CA VAL A 70 -10.12 27.59 35.32
C VAL A 70 -9.79 29.04 35.71
N GLU A 71 -8.79 29.65 35.12
CA GLU A 71 -8.69 31.11 35.02
C GLU A 71 -9.24 31.58 33.70
N ASP A 72 -10.32 32.32 33.79
CA ASP A 72 -11.02 33.02 32.74
C ASP A 72 -10.11 34.15 32.19
N SER A 73 -9.65 33.98 30.97
CA SER A 73 -9.01 35.06 30.21
C SER A 73 -9.63 35.09 28.82
N GLU A 74 -10.68 35.88 28.73
CA GLU A 74 -11.22 36.34 27.45
C GLU A 74 -10.13 37.09 26.67
N THR A 75 -9.46 36.38 25.74
CA THR A 75 -8.77 37.01 24.62
C THR A 75 -9.57 36.68 23.37
N ASP A 76 -10.28 37.71 22.91
CA ASP A 76 -10.88 37.80 21.59
C ASP A 76 -9.77 37.61 20.54
N VAL A 77 -9.50 36.37 20.17
CA VAL A 77 -8.71 35.99 19.01
C VAL A 77 -9.74 35.75 17.92
N ALA A 78 -9.89 36.70 17.04
CA ALA A 78 -10.58 36.52 15.78
C ALA A 78 -10.02 35.24 15.14
N GLU A 79 -10.86 34.21 15.05
CA GLU A 79 -10.62 33.08 14.18
C GLU A 79 -10.36 33.66 12.78
N PRO A 80 -9.25 33.33 12.11
CA PRO A 80 -9.15 33.58 10.70
C PRO A 80 -10.32 32.82 10.06
N GLU A 81 -11.25 33.56 9.46
CA GLU A 81 -12.20 32.97 8.53
C GLU A 81 -11.35 32.22 7.51
N ASP A 82 -11.32 30.90 7.59
CA ASP A 82 -10.77 30.02 6.57
C ASP A 82 -11.59 30.34 5.30
N GLU A 83 -11.10 31.30 4.53
CA GLU A 83 -11.40 31.31 3.11
C GLU A 83 -10.93 29.92 2.65
N GLU A 84 -11.88 29.04 2.29
CA GLU A 84 -11.62 27.85 1.53
C GLU A 84 -10.93 28.24 0.22
N THR A 85 -9.64 28.56 0.33
CA THR A 85 -8.78 28.53 -0.82
C THR A 85 -8.53 27.07 -1.08
N ASP A 86 -9.06 26.57 -2.17
CA ASP A 86 -8.81 25.28 -2.83
C ASP A 86 -7.30 25.10 -3.13
N GLY A 87 -6.46 25.65 -2.27
CA GLY A 87 -5.05 25.90 -2.46
C GLY A 87 -4.16 24.85 -1.80
N VAL A 88 -3.81 23.82 -2.56
CA VAL A 88 -2.67 22.96 -2.21
C VAL A 88 -1.38 23.79 -2.14
N VAL A 89 -0.48 23.41 -1.20
CA VAL A 89 0.80 24.07 -0.97
C VAL A 89 1.92 23.19 -1.54
N TYR A 90 2.80 23.81 -2.33
CA TYR A 90 3.96 23.12 -2.89
C TYR A 90 4.84 22.50 -1.80
N GLY A 91 5.20 21.21 -1.99
CA GLY A 91 6.06 20.49 -1.08
C GLY A 91 5.35 19.85 0.11
N ASN A 92 4.04 19.99 0.23
CA ASN A 92 3.25 19.27 1.23
C ASN A 92 2.81 17.90 0.71
N ASP A 93 2.57 16.98 1.63
CA ASP A 93 2.06 15.64 1.37
C ASP A 93 0.54 15.67 1.22
N TYR A 94 0.01 14.95 0.22
CA TYR A 94 -1.42 14.81 -0.04
C TYR A 94 -1.75 13.37 -0.41
N SER A 95 -2.98 12.93 -0.07
CA SER A 95 -3.41 11.54 -0.30
C SER A 95 -4.82 11.41 -0.84
N THR A 96 -5.69 12.42 -0.68
CA THR A 96 -7.05 12.37 -1.21
C THR A 96 -7.07 12.64 -2.72
N PRO A 97 -8.04 12.10 -3.47
CA PRO A 97 -8.14 12.34 -4.91
C PRO A 97 -8.21 13.83 -5.28
N GLU A 98 -8.95 14.62 -4.50
CA GLU A 98 -9.17 16.04 -4.74
C GLU A 98 -7.88 16.85 -4.55
N GLU A 99 -7.18 16.64 -3.43
CA GLU A 99 -5.94 17.34 -3.12
C GLU A 99 -4.81 16.96 -4.09
N VAL A 100 -4.64 15.66 -4.37
CA VAL A 100 -3.60 15.21 -5.30
C VAL A 100 -3.87 15.67 -6.73
N ALA A 101 -5.14 15.69 -7.15
CA ALA A 101 -5.53 16.23 -8.46
C ALA A 101 -5.30 17.74 -8.55
N ALA A 102 -5.63 18.49 -7.49
CA ALA A 102 -5.35 19.91 -7.41
C ALA A 102 -3.85 20.21 -7.44
N TYR A 103 -3.04 19.42 -6.70
CA TYR A 103 -1.58 19.53 -6.71
C TYR A 103 -0.99 19.27 -8.10
N LEU A 104 -1.42 18.18 -8.77
CA LEU A 104 -1.02 17.87 -10.15
C LEU A 104 -1.41 18.97 -11.14
N ASN A 105 -2.62 19.55 -10.98
CA ASN A 105 -3.09 20.64 -11.85
C ASN A 105 -2.29 21.91 -11.68
N GLU A 106 -1.90 22.26 -10.43
CA GLU A 106 -1.17 23.49 -10.12
C GLU A 106 0.33 23.38 -10.42
N PHE A 107 0.97 22.26 -10.00
CA PHE A 107 2.43 22.13 -10.03
C PHE A 107 2.96 21.21 -11.12
N HIS A 108 2.08 20.48 -11.83
CA HIS A 108 2.42 19.53 -12.89
C HIS A 108 3.37 18.39 -12.47
N GLU A 109 3.42 18.10 -11.18
CA GLU A 109 4.17 16.99 -10.58
C GLU A 109 3.38 16.40 -9.41
N LEU A 110 3.76 15.20 -8.96
CA LEU A 110 3.15 14.58 -7.79
C LEU A 110 3.67 15.21 -6.49
N PRO A 111 2.86 15.18 -5.41
CA PRO A 111 3.31 15.51 -4.07
C PRO A 111 4.54 14.69 -3.65
N PRO A 112 5.38 15.19 -2.70
CA PRO A 112 6.64 14.53 -2.34
C PRO A 112 6.48 13.17 -1.66
N ASN A 113 5.29 12.82 -1.18
CA ASN A 113 4.97 11.51 -0.61
C ASN A 113 4.70 10.41 -1.66
N TYR A 114 5.05 10.62 -2.93
CA TYR A 114 4.90 9.63 -4.00
C TYR A 114 6.24 9.14 -4.51
N ILE A 115 6.32 7.83 -4.77
CA ILE A 115 7.45 7.16 -5.42
C ILE A 115 6.95 6.17 -6.47
N THR A 116 7.81 5.84 -7.42
CA THR A 116 7.50 4.83 -8.44
C THR A 116 7.52 3.41 -7.86
N LYS A 117 6.87 2.48 -8.56
CA LYS A 117 6.92 1.04 -8.22
C LYS A 117 8.36 0.51 -8.16
N SER A 118 9.23 1.00 -9.06
CA SER A 118 10.63 0.58 -9.10
C SER A 118 11.37 1.01 -7.83
N GLU A 119 11.22 2.26 -7.42
CA GLU A 119 11.83 2.79 -6.20
C GLU A 119 11.31 2.05 -4.95
N ALA A 120 10.00 1.80 -4.87
CA ALA A 120 9.42 1.04 -3.78
C ALA A 120 9.97 -0.39 -3.69
N MET A 121 10.15 -1.08 -4.83
CA MET A 121 10.76 -2.42 -4.89
C MET A 121 12.22 -2.39 -4.43
N ASP A 122 12.98 -1.36 -4.79
CA ASP A 122 14.35 -1.17 -4.33
C ASP A 122 14.44 -0.96 -2.81
N MET A 123 13.38 -0.42 -2.20
CA MET A 123 13.22 -0.29 -0.74
C MET A 123 12.72 -1.57 -0.06
N GLY A 124 12.38 -2.62 -0.83
CA GLY A 124 11.93 -3.91 -0.30
C GLY A 124 10.42 -4.14 -0.33
N TRP A 125 9.67 -3.32 -1.08
CA TRP A 125 8.24 -3.56 -1.27
C TRP A 125 7.99 -4.83 -2.08
N GLU A 126 7.13 -5.69 -1.53
CA GLU A 126 6.58 -6.87 -2.21
C GLU A 126 5.05 -6.75 -2.24
N SER A 127 4.48 -6.67 -3.44
CA SER A 127 3.04 -6.40 -3.62
C SER A 127 2.13 -7.47 -2.99
N SER A 128 2.63 -8.70 -2.84
CA SER A 128 1.94 -9.82 -2.19
C SER A 128 1.94 -9.75 -0.66
N GLU A 129 2.76 -8.91 -0.05
CA GLU A 129 2.91 -8.80 1.40
C GLU A 129 2.17 -7.60 1.99
N GLY A 130 1.75 -6.63 1.15
CA GLY A 130 1.09 -5.41 1.62
C GLY A 130 1.99 -4.53 2.48
N ASN A 131 3.31 -4.66 2.34
CA ASN A 131 4.33 -4.06 3.21
C ASN A 131 4.83 -2.69 2.72
N LEU A 132 4.13 -2.06 1.76
CA LEU A 132 4.58 -0.79 1.16
C LEU A 132 4.79 0.30 2.23
N TYR A 133 3.82 0.49 3.11
CA TYR A 133 3.85 1.53 4.14
C TYR A 133 5.07 1.38 5.07
N GLU A 134 5.35 0.15 5.50
CA GLU A 134 6.43 -0.17 6.44
C GLU A 134 7.81 0.03 5.83
N VAL A 135 8.01 -0.40 4.58
CA VAL A 135 9.33 -0.34 3.94
C VAL A 135 9.65 1.05 3.39
N THR A 136 8.64 1.85 3.07
CA THR A 136 8.82 3.20 2.51
C THR A 136 8.69 4.33 3.55
N GLY A 137 8.21 4.00 4.76
CA GLY A 137 7.93 5.02 5.78
C GLY A 137 6.67 5.83 5.49
N GLY A 138 5.67 5.22 4.81
CA GLY A 138 4.37 5.83 4.58
C GLY A 138 4.18 6.44 3.18
N LEU A 139 5.08 6.20 2.23
CA LEU A 139 4.94 6.72 0.87
C LEU A 139 3.88 5.96 0.07
N SER A 140 3.32 6.63 -0.92
CA SER A 140 2.36 6.10 -1.89
C SER A 140 3.01 5.82 -3.24
N ILE A 141 2.44 4.90 -4.03
CA ILE A 141 2.91 4.63 -5.39
C ILE A 141 2.34 5.65 -6.36
N GLY A 142 3.21 6.27 -7.16
CA GLY A 142 2.81 7.17 -8.24
C GLY A 142 3.93 7.46 -9.23
N GLY A 143 3.57 8.05 -10.38
CA GLY A 143 4.51 8.42 -11.44
C GLY A 143 4.82 7.31 -12.45
N ASP A 144 4.27 6.11 -12.28
CA ASP A 144 4.42 5.03 -13.24
C ASP A 144 3.61 5.29 -14.51
N TYR A 145 4.14 4.84 -15.65
CA TYR A 145 3.48 4.96 -16.95
C TYR A 145 2.19 4.12 -17.00
N PHE A 146 1.07 4.76 -17.31
CA PHE A 146 -0.21 4.09 -17.57
C PHE A 146 -0.36 3.82 -19.07
N SER A 147 -0.42 2.55 -19.43
CA SER A 147 -0.62 2.14 -20.82
C SER A 147 -2.10 2.21 -21.18
N ASN A 148 -2.54 3.27 -21.82
CA ASN A 148 -3.89 3.41 -22.35
C ASN A 148 -4.12 2.50 -23.60
N TYR A 149 -3.67 1.24 -23.53
CA TYR A 149 -3.72 0.30 -24.65
C TYR A 149 -5.16 0.03 -25.14
N GLN A 150 -6.10 -0.05 -24.19
CA GLN A 150 -7.52 -0.26 -24.51
C GLN A 150 -8.23 1.00 -25.03
N LYS A 151 -7.52 2.14 -25.03
CA LYS A 151 -8.03 3.45 -25.44
C LYS A 151 -9.30 3.85 -24.68
N VAL A 152 -9.33 3.56 -23.40
CA VAL A 152 -10.42 3.98 -22.50
C VAL A 152 -10.38 5.47 -22.18
N LEU A 153 -9.22 6.10 -22.32
CA LEU A 153 -9.01 7.53 -22.21
C LEU A 153 -8.69 8.15 -23.57
N PRO A 154 -8.97 9.45 -23.78
CA PRO A 154 -8.72 10.14 -25.04
C PRO A 154 -7.27 10.05 -25.50
N THR A 155 -7.05 9.82 -26.79
CA THR A 155 -5.70 9.74 -27.37
C THR A 155 -5.39 10.98 -28.19
N ALA A 156 -4.16 11.52 -28.05
CA ALA A 156 -3.64 12.60 -28.88
C ALA A 156 -2.18 12.35 -29.24
N HIS A 157 -1.67 13.08 -30.24
CA HIS A 157 -0.26 12.97 -30.63
C HIS A 157 0.65 13.43 -29.49
N GLY A 158 1.52 12.56 -29.02
CA GLY A 158 2.46 12.86 -27.93
C GLY A 158 1.88 12.74 -26.51
N ARG A 159 0.57 12.48 -26.38
CA ARG A 159 -0.06 12.28 -25.06
C ARG A 159 0.43 10.97 -24.43
N LYS A 160 0.85 11.08 -23.18
CA LYS A 160 1.24 9.97 -22.32
C LYS A 160 0.45 10.09 -21.04
N TYR A 161 0.08 8.95 -20.49
CA TYR A 161 -0.61 8.87 -19.20
C TYR A 161 0.31 8.26 -18.15
N TYR A 162 0.12 8.72 -16.93
CA TYR A 162 0.76 8.22 -15.72
C TYR A 162 -0.31 7.95 -14.68
N GLU A 163 0.01 7.16 -13.65
CA GLU A 163 -0.92 6.81 -12.60
C GLU A 163 -0.33 7.07 -11.21
N CYS A 164 -1.20 7.33 -10.23
CA CYS A 164 -0.84 7.32 -8.81
C CYS A 164 -1.98 6.79 -7.96
N ASP A 165 -1.62 6.20 -6.82
CA ASP A 165 -2.57 5.75 -5.81
C ASP A 165 -3.15 6.96 -5.08
N VAL A 166 -4.41 6.89 -4.70
CA VAL A 166 -5.03 7.84 -3.77
C VAL A 166 -5.73 7.09 -2.65
N ASN A 167 -5.98 7.76 -1.53
CA ASN A 167 -6.56 7.16 -0.32
C ASN A 167 -5.77 5.94 0.17
N TYR A 168 -4.43 5.96 0.05
CA TYR A 168 -3.57 4.91 0.58
C TYR A 168 -3.06 5.30 1.97
N TYR A 169 -3.34 4.47 2.97
CA TYR A 169 -2.97 4.69 4.38
C TYR A 169 -2.30 3.46 5.01
N GLY A 170 -1.82 2.52 4.19
CA GLY A 170 -1.13 1.32 4.62
C GLY A 170 -1.77 0.01 4.16
N GLY A 171 -1.07 -1.10 4.36
CA GLY A 171 -1.49 -2.43 3.95
C GLY A 171 -1.45 -2.66 2.44
N TYR A 172 -2.43 -3.40 1.93
CA TYR A 172 -2.55 -3.63 0.48
C TYR A 172 -3.06 -2.37 -0.23
N ARG A 173 -2.52 -2.11 -1.43
CA ARG A 173 -2.97 -1.01 -2.28
C ARG A 173 -4.43 -1.21 -2.67
N GLY A 174 -5.25 -0.17 -2.47
CA GLY A 174 -6.66 -0.13 -2.85
C GLY A 174 -6.88 -0.11 -4.38
N ALA A 175 -8.12 0.14 -4.81
CA ALA A 175 -8.49 0.25 -6.21
C ALA A 175 -8.48 1.68 -6.76
N GLU A 176 -8.40 2.67 -5.87
CA GLU A 176 -8.53 4.09 -6.21
C GLU A 176 -7.24 4.67 -6.79
N ARG A 177 -7.36 5.33 -7.95
CA ARG A 177 -6.23 5.92 -8.68
C ARG A 177 -6.60 7.28 -9.27
N LEU A 178 -5.58 8.12 -9.43
CA LEU A 178 -5.60 9.12 -10.47
C LEU A 178 -4.80 8.63 -11.67
N VAL A 179 -5.32 8.91 -12.87
CA VAL A 179 -4.62 8.75 -14.14
C VAL A 179 -4.52 10.11 -14.79
N TYR A 180 -3.30 10.60 -14.97
CA TYR A 180 -3.06 11.96 -15.46
C TYR A 180 -2.16 11.97 -16.68
N SER A 181 -2.37 12.94 -17.56
CA SER A 181 -1.63 13.07 -18.80
C SER A 181 -0.56 14.16 -18.74
N ASN A 182 0.46 14.04 -19.59
CA ASN A 182 1.48 15.08 -19.75
C ASN A 182 0.98 16.38 -20.37
N ASP A 183 -0.27 16.45 -20.79
CA ASP A 183 -0.92 17.63 -21.39
C ASP A 183 -2.14 18.13 -20.57
N GLY A 184 -2.25 17.72 -19.31
CA GLY A 184 -3.13 18.34 -18.32
C GLY A 184 -4.48 17.68 -18.07
N LEU A 185 -4.76 16.50 -18.65
CA LEU A 185 -5.95 15.74 -18.27
C LEU A 185 -5.69 14.97 -16.98
N ILE A 186 -6.62 15.03 -16.01
CA ILE A 186 -6.56 14.28 -14.76
C ILE A 186 -7.89 13.58 -14.55
N TYR A 187 -7.85 12.26 -14.45
CA TYR A 187 -9.00 11.38 -14.25
C TYR A 187 -8.89 10.66 -12.91
N TYR A 188 -10.03 10.49 -12.25
CA TYR A 188 -10.18 9.59 -11.11
C TYR A 188 -10.84 8.29 -11.54
N THR A 189 -10.40 7.17 -10.95
CA THR A 189 -11.05 5.87 -11.00
C THR A 189 -11.12 5.28 -9.59
N GLY A 190 -12.30 4.85 -9.16
CA GLY A 190 -12.53 4.20 -7.88
C GLY A 190 -12.65 2.68 -7.96
N ASP A 191 -12.63 2.12 -9.17
CA ASP A 191 -12.97 0.73 -9.47
C ASP A 191 -11.90 -0.01 -10.29
N HIS A 192 -10.63 0.38 -10.07
CA HIS A 192 -9.47 -0.21 -10.72
C HIS A 192 -9.55 -0.17 -12.25
N TYR A 193 -9.70 1.05 -12.78
CA TYR A 193 -9.69 1.42 -14.21
C TYR A 193 -10.92 0.95 -15.03
N ASN A 194 -12.03 0.55 -14.40
CA ASN A 194 -13.25 0.21 -15.13
C ASN A 194 -14.03 1.45 -15.56
N THR A 195 -14.09 2.48 -14.69
CA THR A 195 -14.71 3.77 -15.00
C THR A 195 -13.77 4.92 -14.68
N PHE A 196 -13.94 6.05 -15.38
CA PHE A 196 -13.13 7.25 -15.20
C PHE A 196 -14.03 8.49 -15.10
N THR A 197 -13.68 9.37 -14.15
CA THR A 197 -14.29 10.69 -14.00
C THR A 197 -13.22 11.74 -14.28
N LEU A 198 -13.45 12.65 -15.24
CA LEU A 198 -12.54 13.77 -15.50
C LEU A 198 -12.65 14.77 -14.35
N LEU A 199 -11.51 15.10 -13.74
CA LEU A 199 -11.40 16.11 -12.69
C LEU A 199 -10.86 17.44 -13.23
N TYR A 200 -9.82 17.38 -14.08
CA TYR A 200 -9.17 18.56 -14.68
C TYR A 200 -8.87 18.36 -16.16
N GLY A 201 -8.81 19.46 -16.91
CA GLY A 201 -8.53 19.51 -18.34
C GLY A 201 -9.78 19.48 -19.22
N GLU A 202 -9.59 19.61 -20.53
CA GLU A 202 -10.62 19.52 -21.56
C GLU A 202 -10.24 18.41 -22.55
N GLU A 203 -11.20 17.53 -22.91
CA GLU A 203 -10.99 16.42 -23.88
C GLU A 203 -10.91 16.91 -25.33
#